data_b519e748b20545cf1c2f0dce5f78f996
#
_entry.id   b519e748b20545cf1c2f0dce5f78f996
#
_cell.length_a   1.000
_cell.length_b   1.000
_cell.length_c   1.000
_cell.angle_alpha   90.00
_cell.angle_beta   90.00
_cell.angle_gamma   90.00
#
_symmetry.space_group_name_H-M   'P 1'
#
loop_
_entity.id
_entity.type
_entity.pdbx_description
1 polymer ?
#
loop_
_entity_poly.entity_id
_entity_poly.type
_entity_poly.pdbx_seq_one_letter_code
_entity_poly.pdbx_strand_id
1 'polypeptide(L)'
;MENNESWKHEGKSWYLLRYGQISFQKMHNQLENSGLRYFLPSYTAVENRKQGVQVRVERALMFNMMFIHSSLDECVQFVVNNPGVNFMVKPSEEHPSVSLNQLAPEEQKKGFCYDKATFRYVITIPERQMDMFIKAVTNRNTRTVPFMKPSEIDLEKGDKVKIIGGPYDGVEGIL
;
A
#
# COMPACT_ATOMS: atom_id res chain seq x y z
N MET A 1 16.35 21.30 -12.93
CA MET A 1 15.24 20.38 -12.60
C MET A 1 15.89 19.02 -12.37
N GLU A 2 16.20 18.69 -11.16
CA GLU A 2 16.80 17.39 -10.82
C GLU A 2 15.68 16.36 -10.80
N ASN A 3 15.69 15.45 -11.78
CA ASN A 3 14.87 14.25 -11.75
C ASN A 3 15.32 13.42 -10.55
N ASN A 4 14.56 13.48 -9.49
CA ASN A 4 14.80 12.74 -8.26
C ASN A 4 14.37 11.27 -8.48
N GLU A 5 15.17 10.51 -9.24
CA GLU A 5 14.99 9.07 -9.47
C GLU A 5 15.58 8.21 -8.34
N SER A 6 15.64 8.74 -7.12
CA SER A 6 16.22 8.05 -5.95
C SER A 6 15.44 6.81 -5.48
N TRP A 7 14.29 6.50 -6.12
CA TRP A 7 13.46 5.33 -5.80
C TRP A 7 13.82 4.06 -6.56
N LYS A 8 14.80 4.11 -7.45
CA LYS A 8 15.33 2.93 -8.17
C LYS A 8 16.43 2.23 -7.38
N HIS A 9 16.18 1.90 -6.13
CA HIS A 9 17.10 1.00 -5.42
C HIS A 9 16.91 -0.43 -5.91
N GLU A 10 17.87 -0.91 -6.71
CA GLU A 10 18.05 -2.32 -7.11
C GLU A 10 16.86 -2.98 -7.81
N GLY A 11 16.05 -2.23 -8.55
CA GLY A 11 14.87 -2.76 -9.22
C GLY A 11 13.73 -3.17 -8.26
N LYS A 12 13.81 -2.79 -6.97
CA LYS A 12 12.75 -3.01 -5.99
C LYS A 12 11.92 -1.76 -5.77
N SER A 13 10.63 -1.96 -5.50
CA SER A 13 9.68 -0.89 -5.22
C SER A 13 8.63 -1.37 -4.21
N TRP A 14 7.98 -0.43 -3.54
CA TRP A 14 6.79 -0.73 -2.77
C TRP A 14 5.59 -0.87 -3.70
N TYR A 15 4.97 -2.05 -3.72
CA TYR A 15 3.75 -2.35 -4.46
C TYR A 15 2.56 -2.33 -3.54
N LEU A 16 1.48 -1.66 -3.98
CA LEU A 16 0.20 -1.70 -3.30
C LEU A 16 -0.64 -2.86 -3.81
N LEU A 17 -1.04 -3.75 -2.91
CA LEU A 17 -1.85 -4.92 -3.20
C LEU A 17 -3.13 -4.92 -2.36
N ARG A 18 -4.10 -5.65 -2.87
CA ARG A 18 -5.35 -5.92 -2.16
C ARG A 18 -5.50 -7.43 -1.99
N TYR A 19 -5.86 -7.87 -0.79
CA TYR A 19 -6.27 -9.25 -0.54
C TYR A 19 -7.79 -9.32 -0.38
N GLY A 20 -8.44 -10.31 -1.04
CA GLY A 20 -9.89 -10.43 -1.08
C GLY A 20 -10.47 -11.12 0.16
N GLN A 21 -11.00 -12.32 0.00
CA GLN A 21 -11.68 -13.09 1.06
C GLN A 21 -10.72 -13.82 2.02
N ILE A 22 -9.51 -13.31 2.19
CA ILE A 22 -8.50 -13.89 3.08
C ILE A 22 -8.60 -13.14 4.42
N SER A 23 -8.62 -13.86 5.54
CA SER A 23 -8.59 -13.21 6.85
C SER A 23 -7.25 -12.50 7.10
N PHE A 24 -7.26 -11.43 7.89
CA PHE A 24 -6.06 -10.67 8.26
C PHE A 24 -4.95 -11.59 8.79
N GLN A 25 -5.27 -12.47 9.73
CA GLN A 25 -4.28 -13.38 10.33
C GLN A 25 -3.67 -14.35 9.29
N LYS A 26 -4.50 -14.89 8.39
CA LYS A 26 -4.00 -15.78 7.33
C LYS A 26 -3.07 -15.02 6.38
N MET A 27 -3.43 -13.79 6.01
CA MET A 27 -2.59 -12.95 5.15
C MET A 27 -1.28 -12.59 5.84
N HIS A 28 -1.31 -12.22 7.12
CA HIS A 28 -0.10 -11.96 7.91
C HIS A 28 0.85 -13.17 7.89
N ASN A 29 0.35 -14.36 8.15
CA ASN A 29 1.16 -15.58 8.13
C ASN A 29 1.74 -15.88 6.73
N GLN A 30 0.99 -15.61 5.65
CA GLN A 30 1.47 -15.79 4.28
C GLN A 30 2.60 -14.81 3.96
N LEU A 31 2.50 -13.57 4.41
CA LEU A 31 3.54 -12.56 4.24
C LEU A 31 4.81 -12.90 5.03
N GLU A 32 4.69 -13.31 6.28
CA GLU A 32 5.84 -13.76 7.09
C GLU A 32 6.58 -14.93 6.43
N ASN A 33 5.84 -15.92 5.93
CA ASN A 33 6.40 -17.10 5.27
C ASN A 33 7.00 -16.79 3.88
N SER A 34 6.67 -15.65 3.29
CA SER A 34 7.18 -15.28 1.95
C SER A 34 8.64 -14.84 1.97
N GLY A 35 9.15 -14.40 3.12
CA GLY A 35 10.49 -13.80 3.23
C GLY A 35 10.62 -12.42 2.57
N LEU A 36 9.55 -11.86 2.01
CA LEU A 36 9.54 -10.54 1.41
C LEU A 36 9.43 -9.45 2.49
N ARG A 37 10.03 -8.29 2.25
CA ARG A 37 9.78 -7.12 3.08
C ARG A 37 8.36 -6.62 2.81
N TYR A 38 7.54 -6.52 3.85
CA TYR A 38 6.15 -6.11 3.72
C TYR A 38 5.72 -5.14 4.81
N PHE A 39 4.59 -4.47 4.57
CA PHE A 39 3.87 -3.71 5.58
C PHE A 39 2.37 -4.02 5.47
N LEU A 40 1.81 -4.54 6.55
CA LEU A 40 0.39 -4.83 6.69
C LEU A 40 -0.18 -3.90 7.75
N PRO A 41 -0.82 -2.77 7.36
CA PRO A 41 -1.32 -1.78 8.30
C PRO A 41 -2.33 -2.40 9.26
N SER A 42 -2.01 -2.38 10.54
CA SER A 42 -2.86 -2.98 11.59
C SER A 42 -2.98 -2.09 12.82
N TYR A 43 -3.96 -2.36 13.65
CA TYR A 43 -4.10 -1.76 14.97
C TYR A 43 -4.53 -2.81 15.98
N THR A 44 -4.20 -2.61 17.25
CA THR A 44 -4.62 -3.49 18.33
C THR A 44 -5.98 -3.04 18.87
N ALA A 45 -6.98 -3.89 18.72
CA ALA A 45 -8.31 -3.72 19.33
C ALA A 45 -8.40 -4.53 20.63
N VAL A 46 -9.21 -4.05 21.57
CA VAL A 46 -9.56 -4.81 22.77
C VAL A 46 -10.97 -5.36 22.56
N GLU A 47 -11.09 -6.67 22.58
CA GLU A 47 -12.37 -7.36 22.43
C GLU A 47 -12.79 -8.04 23.74
N ASN A 48 -14.05 -7.86 24.10
CA ASN A 48 -14.65 -8.59 25.20
C ASN A 48 -15.14 -9.95 24.70
N ARG A 49 -14.50 -11.03 25.15
CA ARG A 49 -14.99 -12.40 24.89
C ARG A 49 -16.05 -12.79 25.92
N LYS A 50 -16.73 -13.89 25.63
CA LYS A 50 -17.66 -14.52 26.58
C LYS A 50 -16.95 -14.68 27.94
N GLN A 51 -17.67 -14.43 29.03
CA GLN A 51 -17.21 -14.43 30.43
C GLN A 51 -16.38 -13.19 30.87
N GLY A 52 -16.47 -12.07 30.13
CA GLY A 52 -15.81 -10.81 30.54
C GLY A 52 -14.30 -10.78 30.32
N VAL A 53 -13.72 -11.78 29.65
CA VAL A 53 -12.29 -11.81 29.35
C VAL A 53 -11.98 -10.81 28.23
N GLN A 54 -11.09 -9.86 28.52
CA GLN A 54 -10.58 -8.92 27.53
C GLN A 54 -9.39 -9.54 26.79
N VAL A 55 -9.46 -9.55 25.46
CA VAL A 55 -8.38 -10.05 24.60
C VAL A 55 -7.95 -8.95 23.65
N ARG A 56 -6.64 -8.76 23.51
CA ARG A 56 -6.06 -7.89 22.49
C ARG A 56 -5.96 -8.65 21.18
N VAL A 57 -6.56 -8.11 20.13
CA VAL A 57 -6.53 -8.67 18.78
C VAL A 57 -6.02 -7.65 17.77
N GLU A 58 -5.19 -8.09 16.85
CA GLU A 58 -4.78 -7.26 15.73
C GLU A 58 -5.85 -7.26 14.65
N ARG A 59 -6.13 -6.06 14.13
CA ARG A 59 -7.10 -5.84 13.05
C ARG A 59 -6.49 -4.97 11.97
N ALA A 60 -6.91 -5.21 10.74
CA ALA A 60 -6.51 -4.37 9.62
C ALA A 60 -6.93 -2.92 9.86
N LEU A 61 -5.98 -2.00 9.73
CA LEU A 61 -6.23 -0.57 9.78
C LEU A 61 -6.88 -0.07 8.48
N MET A 62 -6.40 -0.59 7.35
CA MET A 62 -6.93 -0.34 6.02
C MET A 62 -7.57 -1.62 5.50
N PHE A 63 -8.81 -1.50 5.03
CA PHE A 63 -9.57 -2.66 4.59
C PHE A 63 -8.88 -3.38 3.43
N ASN A 64 -8.39 -4.60 3.71
CA ASN A 64 -7.82 -5.51 2.74
C ASN A 64 -6.65 -4.97 1.90
N MET A 65 -5.90 -4.00 2.42
CA MET A 65 -4.72 -3.46 1.74
C MET A 65 -3.44 -3.91 2.42
N MET A 66 -2.40 -4.15 1.62
CA MET A 66 -1.05 -4.47 2.06
C MET A 66 -0.02 -3.92 1.09
N PHE A 67 1.21 -3.81 1.56
CA PHE A 67 2.34 -3.29 0.80
C PHE A 67 3.48 -4.30 0.82
N ILE A 68 4.08 -4.55 -0.34
CA ILE A 68 5.24 -5.44 -0.49
C ILE A 68 6.37 -4.66 -1.15
N HIS A 69 7.57 -4.72 -0.55
CA HIS A 69 8.78 -4.16 -1.12
C HIS A 69 9.62 -5.26 -1.75
N SER A 70 9.62 -5.30 -3.07
CA SER A 70 10.29 -6.35 -3.85
C SER A 70 10.57 -5.90 -5.28
N SER A 71 11.19 -6.75 -6.09
CA SER A 71 11.10 -6.62 -7.54
C SER A 71 9.67 -6.93 -8.01
N LEU A 72 9.34 -6.50 -9.23
CA LEU A 72 8.02 -6.81 -9.81
C LEU A 72 7.84 -8.32 -9.96
N ASP A 73 8.88 -9.04 -10.39
CA ASP A 73 8.83 -10.50 -10.58
C ASP A 73 8.56 -11.25 -9.27
N GLU A 74 9.26 -10.89 -8.18
CA GLU A 74 9.01 -11.45 -6.86
C GLU A 74 7.57 -11.19 -6.39
N CYS A 75 7.08 -9.97 -6.62
CA CYS A 75 5.71 -9.60 -6.28
C CYS A 75 4.67 -10.36 -7.11
N VAL A 76 4.91 -10.56 -8.41
CA VAL A 76 4.07 -11.39 -9.30
C VAL A 76 4.02 -12.83 -8.80
N GLN A 77 5.17 -13.42 -8.46
CA GLN A 77 5.22 -14.78 -7.89
C GLN A 77 4.43 -14.89 -6.60
N PHE A 78 4.53 -13.89 -5.72
CA PHE A 78 3.72 -13.85 -4.51
C PHE A 78 2.22 -13.84 -4.82
N VAL A 79 1.77 -13.01 -5.78
CA VAL A 79 0.36 -12.93 -6.19
C VAL A 79 -0.12 -14.26 -6.78
N VAL A 80 0.67 -14.88 -7.66
CA VAL A 80 0.33 -16.18 -8.28
C VAL A 80 0.18 -17.27 -7.22
N ASN A 81 1.06 -17.30 -6.23
CA ASN A 81 1.05 -18.30 -5.17
C ASN A 81 -0.01 -18.06 -4.08
N ASN A 82 -0.66 -16.89 -4.08
CA ASN A 82 -1.66 -16.50 -3.08
C ASN A 82 -2.99 -16.11 -3.75
N PRO A 83 -3.83 -17.08 -4.17
CA PRO A 83 -5.13 -16.81 -4.78
C PRO A 83 -5.98 -15.88 -3.91
N GLY A 84 -6.54 -14.84 -4.52
CA GLY A 84 -7.30 -13.79 -3.83
C GLY A 84 -6.48 -12.54 -3.49
N VAL A 85 -5.16 -12.56 -3.75
CA VAL A 85 -4.31 -11.35 -3.74
C VAL A 85 -4.25 -10.79 -5.14
N ASN A 86 -4.38 -9.48 -5.26
CA ASN A 86 -4.34 -8.77 -6.53
C ASN A 86 -3.56 -7.46 -6.40
N PHE A 87 -2.90 -7.06 -7.48
CA PHE A 87 -2.33 -5.72 -7.55
C PHE A 87 -3.41 -4.65 -7.56
N MET A 88 -3.14 -3.56 -6.89
CA MET A 88 -3.85 -2.31 -7.16
C MET A 88 -3.23 -1.67 -8.39
N VAL A 89 -4.07 -1.28 -9.34
CA VAL A 89 -3.66 -0.78 -10.64
C VAL A 89 -4.31 0.57 -10.93
N LYS A 90 -3.62 1.39 -11.71
CA LYS A 90 -4.14 2.67 -12.22
C LYS A 90 -4.12 2.65 -13.75
N PRO A 91 -5.04 3.35 -14.43
CA PRO A 91 -4.94 3.59 -15.86
C PRO A 91 -3.68 4.40 -16.17
N SER A 92 -3.18 4.31 -17.38
CA SER A 92 -2.18 5.24 -17.88
C SER A 92 -2.79 6.64 -17.97
N GLU A 93 -2.10 7.64 -17.46
CA GLU A 93 -2.51 9.05 -17.59
C GLU A 93 -2.26 9.56 -19.02
N GLU A 94 -1.19 9.08 -19.65
CA GLU A 94 -0.80 9.46 -21.00
C GLU A 94 -1.57 8.68 -22.08
N HIS A 95 -1.91 7.41 -21.75
CA HIS A 95 -2.54 6.49 -22.70
C HIS A 95 -3.67 5.69 -22.01
N PRO A 96 -4.82 6.30 -21.72
CA PRO A 96 -5.87 5.66 -20.90
C PRO A 96 -6.53 4.43 -21.56
N SER A 97 -6.32 4.22 -22.87
CA SER A 97 -6.98 3.16 -23.65
C SER A 97 -6.03 2.41 -24.58
N VAL A 98 -4.73 2.35 -24.27
CA VAL A 98 -3.72 1.71 -25.14
C VAL A 98 -3.69 0.21 -24.90
N SER A 99 -3.72 -0.57 -25.97
CA SER A 99 -3.51 -2.01 -25.93
C SER A 99 -2.04 -2.34 -25.66
N LEU A 100 -1.80 -3.48 -24.98
CA LEU A 100 -0.46 -3.92 -24.59
C LEU A 100 0.53 -3.97 -25.77
N ASN A 101 0.08 -4.41 -26.94
CA ASN A 101 0.89 -4.52 -28.15
C ASN A 101 1.26 -3.17 -28.79
N GLN A 102 0.68 -2.08 -28.34
CA GLN A 102 0.98 -0.71 -28.80
C GLN A 102 2.03 -0.02 -27.93
N LEU A 103 2.41 -0.64 -26.81
CA LEU A 103 3.43 -0.12 -25.90
C LEU A 103 4.82 -0.65 -26.26
N ALA A 104 5.84 0.17 -26.00
CA ALA A 104 7.22 -0.29 -26.10
C ALA A 104 7.49 -1.45 -25.12
N PRO A 105 8.37 -2.41 -25.47
CA PRO A 105 8.64 -3.59 -24.62
C PRO A 105 9.04 -3.24 -23.19
N GLU A 106 9.73 -2.13 -22.98
CA GLU A 106 10.12 -1.65 -21.65
C GLU A 106 8.94 -1.15 -20.84
N GLU A 107 7.93 -0.60 -21.48
CA GLU A 107 6.69 -0.16 -20.82
C GLU A 107 5.77 -1.33 -20.51
N GLN A 108 5.75 -2.36 -21.38
CA GLN A 108 4.97 -3.58 -21.14
C GLN A 108 5.38 -4.29 -19.84
N LYS A 109 6.65 -4.17 -19.44
CA LYS A 109 7.17 -4.75 -18.19
C LYS A 109 6.72 -4.00 -16.92
N LYS A 110 6.21 -2.77 -17.05
CA LYS A 110 5.83 -1.92 -15.91
C LYS A 110 4.41 -2.12 -15.42
N GLY A 111 3.63 -3.01 -16.03
CA GLY A 111 2.23 -3.19 -15.67
C GLY A 111 1.61 -4.47 -16.19
N PHE A 112 0.31 -4.57 -16.09
CA PHE A 112 -0.47 -5.73 -16.51
C PHE A 112 -1.54 -5.36 -17.53
N CYS A 113 -1.78 -6.28 -18.48
CA CYS A 113 -2.98 -6.25 -19.27
C CYS A 113 -4.14 -6.80 -18.42
N TYR A 114 -5.01 -5.92 -17.94
CA TYR A 114 -6.10 -6.29 -17.05
C TYR A 114 -7.25 -6.99 -17.79
N ASP A 115 -7.54 -6.53 -18.97
CA ASP A 115 -8.31 -7.22 -19.98
C ASP A 115 -7.56 -7.09 -21.31
N LYS A 116 -7.90 -7.85 -22.32
CA LYS A 116 -7.18 -7.88 -23.60
C LYS A 116 -7.11 -6.51 -24.32
N ALA A 117 -7.76 -5.49 -23.78
CA ALA A 117 -7.91 -4.18 -24.40
C ALA A 117 -7.26 -3.04 -23.60
N THR A 118 -7.03 -3.18 -22.30
CA THR A 118 -6.62 -2.06 -21.46
C THR A 118 -5.37 -2.40 -20.63
N PHE A 119 -4.28 -1.70 -20.89
CA PHE A 119 -3.06 -1.78 -20.09
C PHE A 119 -3.22 -0.95 -18.81
N ARG A 120 -2.83 -1.53 -17.68
CA ARG A 120 -2.88 -0.92 -16.37
C ARG A 120 -1.52 -0.97 -15.71
N TYR A 121 -1.10 0.15 -15.16
CA TYR A 121 0.13 0.20 -14.36
C TYR A 121 -0.15 -0.24 -12.93
N VAL A 122 0.74 -1.04 -12.37
CA VAL A 122 0.71 -1.35 -10.93
C VAL A 122 1.01 -0.09 -10.13
N ILE A 123 0.31 0.08 -9.02
CA ILE A 123 0.57 1.21 -8.13
C ILE A 123 1.84 0.92 -7.33
N THR A 124 2.83 1.78 -7.51
CA THR A 124 4.06 1.81 -6.70
C THR A 124 4.07 3.04 -5.82
N ILE A 125 4.74 2.94 -4.67
CA ILE A 125 4.86 4.02 -3.70
C ILE A 125 6.34 4.33 -3.51
N PRO A 126 6.76 5.59 -3.64
CA PRO A 126 8.13 6.00 -3.36
C PRO A 126 8.55 5.65 -1.92
N GLU A 127 9.80 5.21 -1.73
CA GLU A 127 10.34 4.76 -0.42
C GLU A 127 10.08 5.81 0.67
N ARG A 128 10.38 7.09 0.39
CA ARG A 128 10.17 8.18 1.35
C ARG A 128 8.71 8.30 1.81
N GLN A 129 7.75 8.15 0.90
CA GLN A 129 6.34 8.22 1.24
C GLN A 129 5.91 7.01 2.07
N MET A 130 6.45 5.83 1.73
CA MET A 130 6.17 4.62 2.49
C MET A 130 6.75 4.68 3.90
N ASP A 131 7.97 5.18 4.06
CA ASP A 131 8.59 5.37 5.38
C ASP A 131 7.80 6.34 6.26
N MET A 132 7.31 7.44 5.69
CA MET A 132 6.42 8.37 6.41
C MET A 132 5.11 7.71 6.81
N PHE A 133 4.51 6.94 5.92
CA PHE A 133 3.27 6.22 6.19
C PHE A 133 3.46 5.16 7.28
N ILE A 134 4.53 4.35 7.19
CA ILE A 134 4.88 3.37 8.23
C ILE A 134 5.07 4.09 9.57
N LYS A 135 5.85 5.18 9.60
CA LYS A 135 6.06 5.99 10.81
C LYS A 135 4.74 6.48 11.40
N ALA A 136 3.84 7.01 10.55
CA ALA A 136 2.55 7.50 11.00
C ALA A 136 1.65 6.38 11.57
N VAL A 137 1.69 5.19 10.97
CA VAL A 137 0.86 4.06 11.41
C VAL A 137 1.44 3.35 12.62
N THR A 138 2.77 3.23 12.72
CA THR A 138 3.42 2.47 13.81
C THR A 138 3.68 3.28 15.06
N ASN A 139 3.78 4.60 14.95
CA ASN A 139 4.07 5.49 16.10
C ASN A 139 2.84 5.72 16.98
N ARG A 140 2.34 4.63 17.56
CA ARG A 140 1.05 4.57 18.28
C ARG A 140 1.20 4.77 19.78
N ASN A 141 1.66 5.93 20.21
CA ASN A 141 1.49 6.28 21.63
C ASN A 141 0.10 6.88 21.95
N THR A 142 -0.84 6.94 21.00
CA THR A 142 -2.13 7.57 21.20
C THR A 142 -3.30 6.69 20.76
N ARG A 143 -4.34 6.73 21.56
CA ARG A 143 -5.51 5.85 21.61
C ARG A 143 -6.41 5.80 20.38
N THR A 144 -6.26 6.65 19.40
CA THR A 144 -6.98 6.62 18.13
C THR A 144 -6.43 7.71 17.23
N VAL A 145 -5.90 7.33 16.08
CA VAL A 145 -5.72 8.28 14.99
C VAL A 145 -7.07 8.33 14.28
N PRO A 146 -7.86 9.40 14.42
CA PRO A 146 -9.08 9.53 13.63
C PRO A 146 -8.67 9.70 12.17
N PHE A 147 -9.08 8.79 11.31
CA PHE A 147 -9.04 9.03 9.88
C PHE A 147 -10.17 10.00 9.56
N MET A 148 -9.81 11.24 9.28
CA MET A 148 -10.76 12.25 8.82
C MET A 148 -11.09 11.99 7.35
N LYS A 149 -12.33 12.15 6.97
CA LYS A 149 -12.70 12.15 5.57
C LYS A 149 -12.16 13.42 4.90
N PRO A 150 -11.77 13.39 3.62
CA PRO A 150 -11.33 14.58 2.90
C PRO A 150 -12.29 15.76 3.00
N SER A 151 -13.61 15.49 3.08
CA SER A 151 -14.66 16.51 3.26
C SER A 151 -14.69 17.17 4.65
N GLU A 152 -13.95 16.67 5.60
CA GLU A 152 -13.84 17.21 6.97
C GLU A 152 -12.59 18.08 7.15
N ILE A 153 -11.81 18.23 6.09
CA ILE A 153 -10.54 18.96 6.09
C ILE A 153 -10.70 20.16 5.14
N ASP A 154 -10.43 21.33 5.64
CA ASP A 154 -10.47 22.59 4.87
C ASP A 154 -9.16 22.78 4.06
N LEU A 155 -8.81 21.76 3.27
CA LEU A 155 -7.64 21.72 2.43
C LEU A 155 -8.04 21.22 1.04
N GLU A 156 -7.36 21.71 0.01
CA GLU A 156 -7.63 21.32 -1.38
C GLU A 156 -6.75 20.14 -1.81
N LYS A 157 -7.24 19.38 -2.79
CA LYS A 157 -6.49 18.28 -3.39
C LYS A 157 -5.21 18.82 -4.03
N GLY A 158 -4.07 18.27 -3.59
CA GLY A 158 -2.75 18.69 -4.03
C GLY A 158 -1.99 19.54 -3.02
N ASP A 159 -2.63 19.98 -1.94
CA ASP A 159 -1.97 20.71 -0.86
C ASP A 159 -0.93 19.84 -0.17
N LYS A 160 0.24 20.44 0.04
CA LYS A 160 1.30 19.82 0.84
C LYS A 160 1.01 20.06 2.31
N VAL A 161 0.92 18.98 3.06
CA VAL A 161 0.66 19.02 4.50
C VAL A 161 1.86 18.47 5.27
N LYS A 162 2.13 19.05 6.43
CA LYS A 162 3.14 18.57 7.36
C LYS A 162 2.57 18.58 8.78
N ILE A 163 2.76 17.47 9.48
CA ILE A 163 2.36 17.40 10.88
C ILE A 163 3.46 18.09 11.72
N ILE A 164 3.02 19.05 12.54
CA ILE A 164 3.91 19.79 13.45
C ILE A 164 3.55 19.38 14.88
N GLY A 165 4.53 18.78 15.57
CA GLY A 165 4.39 18.34 16.95
C GLY A 165 3.70 16.98 17.11
N GLY A 166 3.80 16.44 18.34
CA GLY A 166 3.26 15.14 18.70
C GLY A 166 4.03 13.94 18.11
N PRO A 167 3.48 12.71 18.23
CA PRO A 167 4.16 11.48 17.82
C PRO A 167 4.38 11.36 16.31
N TYR A 168 3.74 12.19 15.51
CA TYR A 168 3.82 12.19 14.04
C TYR A 168 4.59 13.39 13.49
N ASP A 169 5.33 14.11 14.36
CA ASP A 169 6.07 15.29 13.95
C ASP A 169 7.00 15.01 12.76
N GLY A 170 6.96 15.89 11.77
CA GLY A 170 7.75 15.80 10.56
C GLY A 170 7.22 14.86 9.47
N VAL A 171 6.05 14.22 9.67
CA VAL A 171 5.38 13.47 8.59
C VAL A 171 4.83 14.47 7.58
N GLU A 172 5.16 14.28 6.32
CA GLU A 172 4.71 15.11 5.20
C GLU A 172 3.89 14.26 4.21
N GLY A 173 2.92 14.88 3.58
CA GLY A 173 2.06 14.26 2.58
C GLY A 173 1.49 15.27 1.60
N ILE A 174 0.74 14.76 0.63
CA ILE A 174 -0.07 15.55 -0.30
C ILE A 174 -1.51 15.05 -0.11
N LEU A 175 -2.43 15.97 0.02
CA LEU A 175 -3.85 15.67 0.20
C LEU A 175 -4.47 15.18 -1.10
#